data_bfce584f80b63f13bb4e4cac4c157535
#
_entry.id   bfce584f80b63f13bb4e4cac4c157535
#
_cell.length_a   1.000
_cell.length_b   1.000
_cell.length_c   1.000
_cell.angle_alpha   90.00
_cell.angle_beta   90.00
_cell.angle_gamma   90.00
#
_symmetry.space_group_name_H-M   'P 1'
#
loop_
_entity.id
_entity.type
_entity.pdbx_description
1 polymer ?
#
loop_
_entity_poly.entity_id
_entity_poly.type
_entity_poly.pdbx_seq_one_letter_code
_entity_poly.pdbx_strand_id
1 'polypeptide(L)'
;YLPNNLKKNISLFFFFNILFLNLIQNFLIVQKKYLEKKNYNLKIQQYKNFTKANFDERSKIKVYEDLKNKNQNVSIVYAPKNYFNPKKNQIMPLSGISLKKGINCNESGYYTYFFSDRYGFNNDDKLWENKTNDYLLLGDSYGFGACVKSKKNISSILRDKHKYKRLINLSWPGNGPLTEFATLREYINLIKPKKIIIQYYSNDLINLQKE
;
A
#
# COMPACT_ATOMS: atom_id res chain seq x y z
N TYR A 1 -49.96 -27.25 2.47
CA TYR A 1 -49.93 -26.44 3.73
C TYR A 1 -49.26 -27.25 4.82
N LEU A 2 -48.10 -26.77 5.35
CA LEU A 2 -47.43 -27.40 6.49
C LEU A 2 -48.19 -27.08 7.79
N PRO A 3 -48.33 -28.05 8.71
CA PRO A 3 -48.91 -27.81 10.04
C PRO A 3 -48.17 -26.70 10.81
N ASN A 4 -48.89 -25.93 11.61
CA ASN A 4 -48.33 -24.79 12.33
C ASN A 4 -47.15 -25.16 13.26
N ASN A 5 -47.22 -26.30 13.92
CA ASN A 5 -46.13 -26.81 14.77
C ASN A 5 -44.86 -27.12 13.96
N LEU A 6 -45.00 -27.64 12.75
CA LEU A 6 -43.88 -27.95 11.89
C LEU A 6 -43.22 -26.66 11.39
N LYS A 7 -44.00 -25.65 11.00
CA LYS A 7 -43.51 -24.33 10.64
C LYS A 7 -42.71 -23.70 11.78
N LYS A 8 -43.22 -23.75 13.00
CA LYS A 8 -42.56 -23.23 14.20
C LYS A 8 -41.21 -23.93 14.45
N ASN A 9 -41.17 -25.25 14.37
CA ASN A 9 -39.95 -26.02 14.57
C ASN A 9 -38.91 -25.74 13.50
N ILE A 10 -39.30 -25.60 12.25
CA ILE A 10 -38.43 -25.22 11.14
C ILE A 10 -37.88 -23.83 11.38
N SER A 11 -38.70 -22.85 11.76
CA SER A 11 -38.26 -21.50 12.05
C SER A 11 -37.24 -21.44 13.21
N LEU A 12 -37.50 -22.16 14.30
CA LEU A 12 -36.57 -22.28 15.42
C LEU A 12 -35.26 -22.95 15.02
N PHE A 13 -35.30 -23.99 14.20
CA PHE A 13 -34.09 -24.63 13.68
C PHE A 13 -33.23 -23.65 12.90
N PHE A 14 -33.81 -22.89 11.96
CA PHE A 14 -33.04 -21.86 11.21
C PHE A 14 -32.53 -20.76 12.13
N PHE A 15 -33.31 -20.28 13.08
CA PHE A 15 -32.89 -19.27 14.04
C PHE A 15 -31.66 -19.72 14.84
N PHE A 16 -31.70 -20.95 15.40
CA PHE A 16 -30.56 -21.47 16.16
C PHE A 16 -29.33 -21.71 15.28
N ASN A 17 -29.48 -22.13 14.01
CA ASN A 17 -28.37 -22.27 13.09
C ASN A 17 -27.74 -20.92 12.75
N ILE A 18 -28.54 -19.88 12.49
CA ILE A 18 -28.04 -18.54 12.23
C ILE A 18 -27.30 -18.00 13.47
N LEU A 19 -27.85 -18.17 14.66
CA LEU A 19 -27.20 -17.78 15.91
C LEU A 19 -25.86 -18.49 16.10
N PHE A 20 -25.83 -19.80 15.88
CA PHE A 20 -24.61 -20.60 15.99
C PHE A 20 -23.53 -20.19 14.99
N LEU A 21 -23.91 -19.95 13.74
CA LEU A 21 -22.98 -19.45 12.72
C LEU A 21 -22.41 -18.08 13.08
N ASN A 22 -23.21 -17.16 13.62
CA ASN A 22 -22.74 -15.87 14.10
C ASN A 22 -21.75 -16.01 15.27
N LEU A 23 -22.02 -16.95 16.21
CA LEU A 23 -21.09 -17.21 17.32
C LEU A 23 -19.73 -17.74 16.81
N ILE A 24 -19.76 -18.69 15.86
CA ILE A 24 -18.54 -19.20 15.23
C ILE A 24 -17.79 -18.07 14.52
N GLN A 25 -18.49 -17.25 13.73
CA GLN A 25 -17.86 -16.13 13.02
C GLN A 25 -17.19 -15.14 13.99
N ASN A 26 -17.88 -14.77 15.06
CA ASN A 26 -17.32 -13.88 16.09
C ASN A 26 -16.10 -14.52 16.78
N PHE A 27 -16.17 -15.80 17.10
CA PHE A 27 -15.03 -16.53 17.68
C PHE A 27 -13.82 -16.52 16.73
N LEU A 28 -14.01 -16.79 15.45
CA LEU A 28 -12.93 -16.74 14.44
C LEU A 28 -12.32 -15.35 14.30
N ILE A 29 -13.14 -14.29 14.36
CA ILE A 29 -12.67 -12.90 14.33
C ILE A 29 -11.80 -12.60 15.56
N VAL A 30 -12.23 -13.02 16.75
CA VAL A 30 -11.47 -12.82 17.99
C VAL A 30 -10.14 -13.58 17.95
N GLN A 31 -10.16 -14.84 17.51
CA GLN A 31 -8.95 -15.66 17.34
C GLN A 31 -7.97 -15.02 16.36
N LYS A 32 -8.46 -14.53 15.22
CA LYS A 32 -7.63 -13.83 14.23
C LYS A 32 -6.95 -12.61 14.85
N LYS A 33 -7.70 -11.74 15.54
CA LYS A 33 -7.16 -10.55 16.21
C LYS A 33 -6.10 -10.90 17.27
N TYR A 34 -6.35 -11.97 18.04
CA TYR A 34 -5.40 -12.47 19.03
C TYR A 34 -4.08 -12.90 18.37
N LEU A 35 -4.15 -13.69 17.29
CA LEU A 35 -2.98 -14.15 16.55
C LEU A 35 -2.21 -12.98 15.92
N GLU A 36 -2.90 -12.01 15.34
CA GLU A 36 -2.29 -10.80 14.77
C GLU A 36 -1.52 -10.02 15.84
N LYS A 37 -2.13 -9.82 17.04
CA LYS A 37 -1.48 -9.15 18.17
C LYS A 37 -0.27 -9.93 18.69
N LYS A 38 -0.39 -11.25 18.80
CA LYS A 38 0.72 -12.13 19.21
C LYS A 38 1.89 -12.04 18.23
N ASN A 39 1.62 -12.13 16.93
CA ASN A 39 2.64 -12.03 15.87
C ASN A 39 3.31 -10.65 15.86
N TYR A 40 2.54 -9.59 16.08
CA TYR A 40 3.07 -8.23 16.20
C TYR A 40 4.03 -8.09 17.39
N ASN A 41 3.65 -8.59 18.56
CA ASN A 41 4.50 -8.56 19.76
C ASN A 41 5.79 -9.38 19.56
N LEU A 42 5.70 -10.56 18.93
CA LEU A 42 6.87 -11.38 18.60
C LEU A 42 7.82 -10.62 17.65
N LYS A 43 7.29 -9.94 16.66
CA LYS A 43 8.07 -9.10 15.75
C LYS A 43 8.83 -8.00 16.52
N ILE A 44 8.17 -7.30 17.44
CA ILE A 44 8.81 -6.26 18.27
C ILE A 44 9.93 -6.85 19.11
N GLN A 45 9.71 -7.99 19.77
CA GLN A 45 10.72 -8.67 20.56
C GLN A 45 11.93 -9.10 19.73
N GLN A 46 11.69 -9.72 18.58
CA GLN A 46 12.75 -10.11 17.64
C GLN A 46 13.57 -8.90 17.19
N TYR A 47 12.89 -7.80 16.83
CA TYR A 47 13.57 -6.56 16.43
C TYR A 47 14.46 -6.02 17.58
N LYS A 48 13.92 -5.88 18.79
CA LYS A 48 14.66 -5.40 19.98
C LYS A 48 15.87 -6.30 20.29
N ASN A 49 15.69 -7.61 20.19
CA ASN A 49 16.77 -8.56 20.44
C ASN A 49 17.89 -8.48 19.42
N PHE A 50 17.52 -8.33 18.13
CA PHE A 50 18.48 -8.30 17.04
C PHE A 50 19.21 -6.96 16.90
N THR A 51 18.49 -5.83 17.01
CA THR A 51 19.05 -4.50 16.75
C THR A 51 19.50 -3.76 18.00
N LYS A 52 19.07 -4.20 19.21
CA LYS A 52 19.21 -3.49 20.48
C LYS A 52 18.56 -2.09 20.49
N ALA A 53 17.70 -1.79 19.49
CA ALA A 53 17.01 -0.53 19.33
C ALA A 53 15.54 -0.62 19.71
N ASN A 54 14.93 0.52 20.01
CA ASN A 54 13.50 0.59 20.29
C ASN A 54 12.70 0.52 19.00
N PHE A 55 11.62 -0.24 19.03
CA PHE A 55 10.62 -0.29 17.95
C PHE A 55 9.66 0.89 18.09
N ASP A 56 9.38 1.62 17.02
CA ASP A 56 8.37 2.68 17.02
C ASP A 56 6.96 2.05 16.94
N GLU A 57 6.30 1.94 18.09
CA GLU A 57 4.99 1.28 18.22
C GLU A 57 3.80 2.19 17.91
N ARG A 58 4.05 3.46 17.55
CA ARG A 58 2.97 4.39 17.18
C ARG A 58 2.23 3.91 15.93
N SER A 59 0.92 4.17 15.87
CA SER A 59 0.16 4.02 14.64
C SER A 59 0.62 5.03 13.58
N LYS A 60 0.42 4.71 12.31
CA LYS A 60 0.75 5.63 11.20
C LYS A 60 0.00 6.98 11.33
N ILE A 61 -1.25 6.94 11.81
CA ILE A 61 -2.05 8.15 12.07
C ILE A 61 -1.40 9.00 13.17
N LYS A 62 -0.97 8.36 14.27
CA LYS A 62 -0.29 9.08 15.36
C LYS A 62 1.01 9.74 14.90
N VAL A 63 1.79 9.05 14.07
CA VAL A 63 3.00 9.65 13.46
C VAL A 63 2.65 10.82 12.55
N TYR A 64 1.57 10.72 11.78
CA TYR A 64 1.09 11.83 10.94
C TYR A 64 0.71 13.05 11.79
N GLU A 65 -0.05 12.85 12.87
CA GLU A 65 -0.45 13.92 13.79
C GLU A 65 0.76 14.59 14.43
N ASP A 66 1.71 13.78 14.96
CA ASP A 66 2.94 14.27 15.59
C ASP A 66 3.79 15.13 14.63
N LEU A 67 3.88 14.73 13.36
CA LEU A 67 4.61 15.47 12.34
C LEU A 67 3.86 16.73 11.89
N LYS A 68 2.56 16.65 11.74
CA LYS A 68 1.71 17.80 11.37
C LYS A 68 1.74 18.88 12.45
N ASN A 69 1.71 18.49 13.72
CA ASN A 69 1.83 19.42 14.86
C ASN A 69 3.20 20.12 14.93
N LYS A 70 4.22 19.56 14.27
CA LYS A 70 5.53 20.19 14.07
C LYS A 70 5.61 21.03 12.79
N ASN A 71 4.47 21.43 12.23
CA ASN A 71 4.35 22.18 10.98
C ASN A 71 5.01 21.51 9.75
N GLN A 72 5.15 20.18 9.77
CA GLN A 72 5.68 19.46 8.61
C GLN A 72 4.58 19.22 7.56
N ASN A 73 4.95 19.43 6.30
CA ASN A 73 4.07 19.18 5.17
C ASN A 73 4.04 17.68 4.83
N VAL A 74 3.16 16.93 5.49
CA VAL A 74 3.14 15.46 5.47
C VAL A 74 1.87 14.89 4.82
N SER A 75 2.00 13.69 4.26
CA SER A 75 0.90 12.86 3.79
C SER A 75 1.10 11.41 4.20
N ILE A 76 0.03 10.62 4.19
CA ILE A 76 0.08 9.19 4.46
C ILE A 76 0.07 8.44 3.11
N VAL A 77 0.97 7.47 2.95
CA VAL A 77 0.95 6.55 1.80
C VAL A 77 -0.15 5.51 2.01
N TYR A 78 -1.00 5.35 1.00
CA TYR A 78 -2.09 4.37 0.98
C TYR A 78 -2.23 3.75 -0.42
N ALA A 79 -2.84 2.57 -0.49
CA ALA A 79 -3.21 1.94 -1.74
C ALA A 79 -4.53 2.57 -2.25
N PRO A 80 -4.56 3.16 -3.46
CA PRO A 80 -5.74 3.88 -3.97
C PRO A 80 -7.01 3.05 -3.96
N LYS A 81 -6.92 1.78 -4.33
CA LYS A 81 -8.05 0.84 -4.35
C LYS A 81 -8.79 0.67 -3.02
N ASN A 82 -8.14 0.98 -1.89
CA ASN A 82 -8.76 0.88 -0.57
C ASN A 82 -9.76 2.02 -0.31
N TYR A 83 -9.69 3.10 -1.09
CA TYR A 83 -10.51 4.30 -0.94
C TYR A 83 -11.36 4.61 -2.16
N PHE A 84 -11.04 3.98 -3.29
CA PHE A 84 -11.76 4.16 -4.53
C PHE A 84 -13.10 3.44 -4.49
N ASN A 85 -14.17 4.16 -4.82
CA ASN A 85 -15.50 3.60 -4.98
C ASN A 85 -16.04 3.96 -6.37
N PRO A 86 -16.02 3.01 -7.34
CA PRO A 86 -16.44 3.28 -8.71
C PRO A 86 -17.92 3.72 -8.81
N LYS A 87 -18.77 3.29 -7.86
CA LYS A 87 -20.18 3.68 -7.83
C LYS A 87 -20.41 5.15 -7.51
N LYS A 88 -19.38 5.88 -7.04
CA LYS A 88 -19.46 7.30 -6.71
C LYS A 88 -18.86 8.21 -7.79
N ASN A 89 -18.63 7.71 -9.00
CA ASN A 89 -17.98 8.47 -10.09
C ASN A 89 -16.67 9.16 -9.65
N GLN A 90 -15.91 8.52 -8.80
CA GLN A 90 -14.63 9.04 -8.33
C GLN A 90 -13.55 8.76 -9.36
N ILE A 91 -12.64 9.71 -9.51
CA ILE A 91 -11.41 9.49 -10.29
C ILE A 91 -10.47 8.66 -9.42
N MET A 92 -9.98 7.53 -9.97
CA MET A 92 -8.99 6.71 -9.28
C MET A 92 -7.64 7.43 -9.26
N PRO A 93 -7.06 7.73 -8.09
CA PRO A 93 -5.73 8.32 -8.02
C PRO A 93 -4.67 7.28 -8.42
N LEU A 94 -3.72 7.68 -9.26
CA LEU A 94 -2.63 6.83 -9.73
C LEU A 94 -1.36 6.94 -8.86
N SER A 95 -1.33 7.93 -7.96
CA SER A 95 -0.20 8.25 -7.10
C SER A 95 -0.65 8.86 -5.78
N GLY A 96 0.30 9.36 -5.00
CA GLY A 96 0.04 10.10 -3.76
C GLY A 96 -0.16 11.59 -3.96
N ILE A 97 -0.06 12.34 -2.86
CA ILE A 97 -0.17 13.80 -2.87
C ILE A 97 1.18 14.39 -3.26
N SER A 98 1.17 15.34 -4.20
CA SER A 98 2.37 15.97 -4.74
C SER A 98 3.09 16.83 -3.70
N LEU A 99 4.43 16.90 -3.81
CA LEU A 99 5.32 17.78 -3.04
C LEU A 99 5.11 17.67 -1.51
N LYS A 100 4.90 16.45 -1.02
CA LYS A 100 4.72 16.14 0.41
C LYS A 100 5.77 15.17 0.90
N LYS A 101 6.04 15.22 2.21
CA LYS A 101 6.74 14.16 2.92
C LYS A 101 5.77 12.99 3.17
N GLY A 102 5.88 11.93 2.37
CA GLY A 102 5.05 10.74 2.50
C GLY A 102 5.48 9.85 3.66
N ILE A 103 4.56 9.54 4.57
CA ILE A 103 4.77 8.56 5.65
C ILE A 103 4.46 7.20 5.07
N ASN A 104 5.48 6.35 4.97
CA ASN A 104 5.37 5.02 4.37
C ASN A 104 4.97 3.99 5.43
N CYS A 105 5.77 3.01 5.74
CA CYS A 105 5.45 1.94 6.67
C CYS A 105 6.57 1.70 7.69
N ASN A 106 6.25 0.91 8.69
CA ASN A 106 7.14 0.52 9.77
C ASN A 106 7.26 -1.01 9.84
N GLU A 107 8.10 -1.59 8.98
CA GLU A 107 8.43 -3.01 9.06
C GLU A 107 9.77 -3.28 9.76
N SER A 108 10.62 -2.27 9.77
CA SER A 108 11.99 -2.35 10.32
C SER A 108 12.15 -1.56 11.63
N GLY A 109 11.07 -1.42 12.41
CA GLY A 109 11.11 -0.78 13.72
C GLY A 109 11.08 0.75 13.71
N TYR A 110 11.03 1.37 12.55
CA TYR A 110 10.91 2.81 12.37
C TYR A 110 10.09 3.11 11.12
N TYR A 111 9.39 4.24 11.11
CA TYR A 111 8.69 4.70 9.91
C TYR A 111 9.68 5.19 8.87
N THR A 112 9.49 4.73 7.64
CA THR A 112 10.22 5.25 6.48
C THR A 112 9.45 6.40 5.86
N TYR A 113 10.19 7.33 5.23
CA TYR A 113 9.64 8.52 4.59
C TYR A 113 10.25 8.68 3.20
N PHE A 114 9.52 9.36 2.33
CA PHE A 114 10.04 9.86 1.06
C PHE A 114 9.47 11.27 0.80
N PHE A 115 10.06 12.01 -0.12
CA PHE A 115 9.47 13.23 -0.64
C PHE A 115 8.87 12.92 -2.00
N SER A 116 7.57 13.17 -2.15
CA SER A 116 6.88 12.98 -3.43
C SER A 116 7.28 14.07 -4.41
N ASP A 117 7.40 13.69 -5.68
CA ASP A 117 7.56 14.62 -6.78
C ASP A 117 6.26 15.42 -7.07
N ARG A 118 6.28 16.29 -8.09
CA ARG A 118 5.14 17.11 -8.54
C ARG A 118 3.92 16.30 -8.96
N TYR A 119 4.07 15.01 -9.24
CA TYR A 119 3.00 14.09 -9.60
C TYR A 119 2.65 13.09 -8.49
N GLY A 120 3.28 13.21 -7.31
CA GLY A 120 2.99 12.39 -6.14
C GLY A 120 3.75 11.07 -6.05
N PHE A 121 4.66 10.76 -6.98
CA PHE A 121 5.49 9.55 -6.96
C PHE A 121 6.76 9.71 -6.14
N ASN A 122 7.43 8.59 -5.85
CA ASN A 122 8.68 8.55 -5.09
C ASN A 122 9.91 8.79 -5.99
N ASN A 123 10.05 10.00 -6.48
CA ASN A 123 11.18 10.44 -7.28
C ASN A 123 11.77 11.76 -6.77
N ASP A 124 12.99 12.07 -7.22
CA ASP A 124 13.48 13.45 -7.20
C ASP A 124 12.70 14.25 -8.26
N ASP A 125 12.12 15.37 -7.86
CA ASP A 125 11.28 16.21 -8.72
C ASP A 125 12.04 16.72 -9.97
N LYS A 126 13.36 16.92 -9.87
CA LYS A 126 14.22 17.33 -10.98
C LYS A 126 14.25 16.34 -12.16
N LEU A 127 13.89 15.08 -11.94
CA LEU A 127 13.84 14.10 -13.03
C LEU A 127 12.77 14.45 -14.07
N TRP A 128 11.77 15.22 -13.71
CA TRP A 128 10.70 15.68 -14.61
C TRP A 128 11.10 16.85 -15.50
N GLU A 129 12.26 17.48 -15.25
CA GLU A 129 12.81 18.57 -16.08
C GLU A 129 13.51 18.04 -17.33
N ASN A 130 13.79 16.74 -17.38
CA ASN A 130 14.41 16.12 -18.55
C ASN A 130 13.43 16.08 -19.73
N LYS A 131 13.87 16.50 -20.91
CA LYS A 131 13.06 16.41 -22.15
C LYS A 131 12.68 14.96 -22.52
N THR A 132 13.53 14.01 -22.16
CA THR A 132 13.31 12.57 -22.35
C THR A 132 13.94 11.81 -21.18
N ASN A 133 13.33 10.67 -20.82
CA ASN A 133 13.90 9.76 -19.85
C ASN A 133 14.28 8.44 -20.53
N ASP A 134 15.38 7.82 -20.08
CA ASP A 134 15.83 6.57 -20.70
C ASP A 134 15.01 5.40 -20.24
N TYR A 135 14.54 5.44 -19.00
CA TYR A 135 13.85 4.33 -18.35
C TYR A 135 12.62 4.78 -17.57
N LEU A 136 11.60 3.97 -17.61
CA LEU A 136 10.40 4.06 -16.80
C LEU A 136 10.25 2.76 -16.00
N LEU A 137 10.10 2.85 -14.68
CA LEU A 137 9.79 1.72 -13.81
C LEU A 137 8.31 1.77 -13.44
N LEU A 138 7.60 0.66 -13.70
CA LEU A 138 6.24 0.39 -13.24
C LEU A 138 6.27 -0.77 -12.24
N GLY A 139 5.33 -0.80 -11.35
CA GLY A 139 5.18 -1.86 -10.36
C GLY A 139 4.32 -1.45 -9.18
N ASP A 140 4.26 -2.34 -8.23
CA ASP A 140 3.51 -2.20 -6.99
C ASP A 140 4.35 -1.62 -5.82
N SER A 141 4.10 -2.12 -4.62
CA SER A 141 4.82 -1.73 -3.40
C SER A 141 6.32 -2.06 -3.43
N TYR A 142 6.74 -3.09 -4.15
CA TYR A 142 8.15 -3.44 -4.30
C TYR A 142 8.88 -2.45 -5.20
N GLY A 143 8.30 -2.12 -6.37
CA GLY A 143 8.83 -1.10 -7.27
C GLY A 143 8.88 0.29 -6.61
N PHE A 144 7.87 0.64 -5.83
CA PHE A 144 7.82 1.87 -5.04
C PHE A 144 8.92 1.92 -3.96
N GLY A 145 9.32 0.77 -3.42
CA GLY A 145 10.21 0.67 -2.26
C GLY A 145 9.48 0.88 -0.94
N ALA A 146 8.33 0.20 -0.77
CA ALA A 146 7.58 0.24 0.48
C ALA A 146 8.46 -0.23 1.65
N CYS A 147 8.35 0.45 2.79
CA CYS A 147 9.11 0.19 4.02
C CYS A 147 10.64 0.28 3.89
N VAL A 148 11.14 0.78 2.76
CA VAL A 148 12.57 0.94 2.50
C VAL A 148 12.94 2.44 2.54
N LYS A 149 14.13 2.78 3.05
CA LYS A 149 14.65 4.15 2.98
C LYS A 149 14.78 4.57 1.51
N SER A 150 14.38 5.79 1.16
CA SER A 150 14.32 6.28 -0.24
C SER A 150 15.61 6.02 -1.04
N LYS A 151 16.79 6.20 -0.42
CA LYS A 151 18.08 5.93 -1.07
C LYS A 151 18.42 4.44 -1.24
N LYS A 152 17.62 3.54 -0.70
CA LYS A 152 17.83 2.08 -0.75
C LYS A 152 16.75 1.34 -1.53
N ASN A 153 15.80 2.04 -2.13
CA ASN A 153 14.79 1.42 -2.99
C ASN A 153 15.39 1.05 -4.37
N ILE A 154 14.68 0.20 -5.11
CA ILE A 154 15.12 -0.32 -6.42
C ILE A 154 15.51 0.83 -7.36
N SER A 155 14.66 1.83 -7.52
CA SER A 155 14.91 2.94 -8.46
C SER A 155 16.13 3.77 -8.09
N SER A 156 16.37 4.02 -6.80
CA SER A 156 17.56 4.74 -6.34
C SER A 156 18.84 3.94 -6.58
N ILE A 157 18.80 2.62 -6.28
CA ILE A 157 19.94 1.73 -6.51
C ILE A 157 20.27 1.65 -8.01
N LEU A 158 19.26 1.53 -8.86
CA LEU A 158 19.44 1.50 -10.31
C LEU A 158 20.07 2.82 -10.80
N ARG A 159 19.57 3.97 -10.33
CA ARG A 159 20.13 5.27 -10.70
C ARG A 159 21.59 5.43 -10.27
N ASP A 160 21.91 5.03 -9.06
CA ASP A 160 23.24 5.26 -8.46
C ASP A 160 24.28 4.24 -8.93
N LYS A 161 23.94 2.95 -8.93
CA LYS A 161 24.88 1.86 -9.18
C LYS A 161 24.96 1.41 -10.64
N HIS A 162 23.86 1.52 -11.39
CA HIS A 162 23.73 0.92 -12.72
C HIS A 162 23.61 1.94 -13.86
N LYS A 163 23.94 3.21 -13.62
CA LYS A 163 23.92 4.29 -14.63
C LYS A 163 22.52 4.56 -15.25
N TYR A 164 21.45 4.14 -14.59
CA TYR A 164 20.06 4.46 -14.99
C TYR A 164 19.66 5.87 -14.53
N LYS A 165 20.53 6.87 -14.71
CA LYS A 165 20.39 8.21 -14.14
C LYS A 165 19.06 8.88 -14.47
N ARG A 166 18.50 8.64 -15.65
CA ARG A 166 17.22 9.18 -16.11
C ARG A 166 16.12 8.12 -16.03
N LEU A 167 15.96 7.45 -14.88
CA LEU A 167 14.89 6.52 -14.58
C LEU A 167 13.83 7.23 -13.74
N ILE A 168 12.58 7.26 -14.23
CA ILE A 168 11.41 7.66 -13.47
C ILE A 168 10.70 6.42 -12.94
N ASN A 169 10.32 6.45 -11.69
CA ASN A 169 9.58 5.37 -11.02
C ASN A 169 8.12 5.80 -10.83
N LEU A 170 7.20 5.13 -11.50
CA LEU A 170 5.75 5.31 -11.36
C LEU A 170 5.08 4.18 -10.58
N SER A 171 5.87 3.35 -9.90
CA SER A 171 5.32 2.30 -9.03
C SER A 171 4.58 2.91 -7.84
N TRP A 172 3.48 2.29 -7.43
CA TRP A 172 2.72 2.75 -6.27
C TRP A 172 2.15 1.56 -5.47
N PRO A 173 2.12 1.64 -4.10
CA PRO A 173 1.64 0.55 -3.28
C PRO A 173 0.20 0.16 -3.58
N GLY A 174 0.00 -1.13 -3.83
CA GLY A 174 -1.30 -1.72 -4.11
C GLY A 174 -1.76 -1.62 -5.56
N ASN A 175 -0.92 -1.12 -6.47
CA ASN A 175 -1.18 -1.25 -7.90
C ASN A 175 -1.21 -2.73 -8.30
N GLY A 176 -2.04 -3.03 -9.26
CA GLY A 176 -2.02 -4.24 -10.05
C GLY A 176 -1.87 -3.89 -11.53
N PRO A 177 -1.89 -4.88 -12.43
CA PRO A 177 -1.62 -4.68 -13.85
C PRO A 177 -2.48 -3.63 -14.56
N LEU A 178 -3.77 -3.51 -14.22
CA LEU A 178 -4.65 -2.50 -14.84
C LEU A 178 -4.31 -1.08 -14.37
N THR A 179 -4.06 -0.89 -13.07
CA THR A 179 -3.64 0.42 -12.55
C THR A 179 -2.26 0.82 -13.08
N GLU A 180 -1.33 -0.13 -13.21
CA GLU A 180 -0.02 0.11 -13.83
C GLU A 180 -0.16 0.52 -15.29
N PHE A 181 -1.03 -0.16 -16.05
CA PHE A 181 -1.33 0.20 -17.43
C PHE A 181 -1.98 1.59 -17.54
N ALA A 182 -2.93 1.92 -16.65
CA ALA A 182 -3.54 3.24 -16.61
C ALA A 182 -2.47 4.33 -16.31
N THR A 183 -1.58 4.06 -15.36
CA THR A 183 -0.45 4.94 -15.02
C THR A 183 0.49 5.11 -16.23
N LEU A 184 0.81 4.03 -16.93
CA LEU A 184 1.60 4.10 -18.15
C LEU A 184 0.96 4.99 -19.19
N ARG A 185 -0.32 4.80 -19.48
CA ARG A 185 -1.07 5.59 -20.47
C ARG A 185 -1.08 7.07 -20.16
N GLU A 186 -1.24 7.41 -18.89
CA GLU A 186 -1.30 8.81 -18.43
C GLU A 186 0.05 9.52 -18.64
N TYR A 187 1.16 8.85 -18.31
CA TYR A 187 2.47 9.51 -18.22
C TYR A 187 3.42 9.22 -19.39
N ILE A 188 3.14 8.25 -20.25
CA ILE A 188 4.08 7.84 -21.30
C ILE A 188 4.46 8.97 -22.27
N ASN A 189 3.49 9.80 -22.66
CA ASN A 189 3.73 10.92 -23.58
C ASN A 189 4.54 12.05 -22.93
N LEU A 190 4.42 12.20 -21.62
CA LEU A 190 5.16 13.19 -20.86
C LEU A 190 6.62 12.73 -20.62
N ILE A 191 6.82 11.46 -20.30
CA ILE A 191 8.14 10.89 -19.94
C ILE A 191 8.95 10.55 -21.19
N LYS A 192 8.30 10.04 -22.25
CA LYS A 192 8.90 9.54 -23.50
C LYS A 192 10.08 8.59 -23.23
N PRO A 193 9.85 7.48 -22.50
CA PRO A 193 10.92 6.57 -22.10
C PRO A 193 11.41 5.77 -23.32
N LYS A 194 12.71 5.48 -23.37
CA LYS A 194 13.29 4.55 -24.36
C LYS A 194 13.02 3.09 -23.99
N LYS A 195 12.93 2.79 -22.69
CA LYS A 195 12.68 1.44 -22.17
C LYS A 195 11.76 1.51 -20.96
N ILE A 196 10.89 0.51 -20.85
CA ILE A 196 9.97 0.33 -19.72
C ILE A 196 10.42 -0.92 -18.99
N ILE A 197 10.56 -0.80 -17.68
CA ILE A 197 10.82 -1.89 -16.73
C ILE A 197 9.52 -2.14 -15.98
N ILE A 198 8.97 -3.34 -16.08
CA ILE A 198 7.79 -3.75 -15.31
C ILE A 198 8.29 -4.70 -14.22
N GLN A 199 8.11 -4.29 -12.97
CA GLN A 199 8.38 -5.13 -11.82
C GLN A 199 7.12 -5.93 -11.52
N TYR A 200 7.19 -7.23 -11.71
CA TYR A 200 6.10 -8.16 -11.45
C TYR A 200 6.33 -8.93 -10.14
N TYR A 201 5.24 -9.15 -9.42
CA TYR A 201 5.23 -10.01 -8.23
C TYR A 201 3.97 -10.89 -8.19
N SER A 202 4.01 -11.98 -7.43
CA SER A 202 2.91 -12.97 -7.41
C SER A 202 1.55 -12.42 -6.94
N ASN A 203 1.54 -11.33 -6.15
CA ASN A 203 0.32 -10.67 -5.73
C ASN A 203 -0.38 -9.86 -6.83
N ASP A 204 0.29 -9.59 -7.96
CA ASP A 204 -0.27 -8.79 -9.06
C ASP A 204 -1.50 -9.46 -9.68
N LEU A 205 -1.51 -10.81 -9.75
CA LEU A 205 -2.69 -11.55 -10.18
C LEU A 205 -3.87 -11.40 -9.22
N ILE A 206 -3.61 -11.34 -7.91
CA ILE A 206 -4.63 -11.11 -6.89
C ILE A 206 -5.12 -9.66 -6.95
N ASN A 207 -4.23 -8.73 -7.24
CA ASN A 207 -4.56 -7.32 -7.41
C ASN A 207 -5.42 -7.10 -8.65
N LEU A 208 -5.10 -7.77 -9.77
CA LEU A 208 -5.89 -7.73 -11.00
C LEU A 208 -7.36 -8.13 -10.79
N GLN A 209 -7.64 -9.10 -9.91
CA GLN A 209 -9.01 -9.49 -9.58
C GLN A 209 -9.78 -8.42 -8.80
N LYS A 210 -9.11 -7.42 -8.24
CA LYS A 210 -9.69 -6.36 -7.41
C LYS A 210 -9.77 -5.01 -8.13
N GLU A 211 -9.17 -4.92 -9.30
CA GLU A 211 -9.18 -3.79 -10.22
C GLU A 211 -10.30 -3.90 -11.26
#